data_79f70b1e8e81ce02b3abbf661b6914b2
#
_entry.id   79f70b1e8e81ce02b3abbf661b6914b2
#
_cell.length_a   1.000
_cell.length_b   1.000
_cell.length_c   1.000
_cell.angle_alpha   90.00
_cell.angle_beta   90.00
_cell.angle_gamma   90.00
#
_symmetry.space_group_name_H-M   'P 1'
#
loop_
_entity.id
_entity.type
_entity.pdbx_description
1 polymer ?
#
loop_
_entity_poly.entity_id
_entity_poly.type
_entity_poly.pdbx_seq_one_letter_code
_entity_poly.pdbx_strand_id
1 'polypeptide(L)'
;MQIIEFGEQRFSARADRTLWHPDSRTLLLSDLHLGKGAHFRQSGIPVPDGGETDDLNRLSNAITETNATSVWILGDLFHHPPSITDAQMDRWTNQLSGLKVQFHVILGNHDRNAHPFATTLGFHIHPEPTLWRGIELAHHPDHGFEARIAGHVHPQIEFK
;
A
#
# COMPACT_ATOMS: atom_id res chain seq x y z
N MET A 1 18.97 5.43 5.40
CA MET A 1 17.80 6.24 4.99
C MET A 1 18.28 7.18 3.89
N GLN A 2 17.69 7.13 2.73
CA GLN A 2 18.08 7.98 1.58
C GLN A 2 17.05 9.10 1.41
N ILE A 3 17.52 10.34 1.32
CA ILE A 3 16.66 11.50 1.08
C ILE A 3 16.49 11.66 -0.44
N ILE A 4 15.26 11.91 -0.85
CA ILE A 4 14.85 12.14 -2.23
C ILE A 4 14.11 13.48 -2.28
N GLU A 5 14.52 14.38 -3.15
CA GLU A 5 13.78 15.62 -3.46
C GLU A 5 13.05 15.43 -4.78
N PHE A 6 11.73 15.61 -4.76
CA PHE A 6 10.89 15.37 -5.91
C PHE A 6 9.60 16.19 -5.82
N GLY A 7 9.22 16.89 -6.91
CA GLY A 7 8.00 17.71 -6.95
C GLY A 7 7.95 18.76 -5.83
N GLU A 8 9.09 19.43 -5.57
CA GLU A 8 9.25 20.41 -4.48
C GLU A 8 9.00 19.86 -3.07
N GLN A 9 8.94 18.55 -2.94
CA GLN A 9 8.75 17.85 -1.67
C GLN A 9 10.00 17.05 -1.32
N ARG A 10 10.20 16.84 -0.01
CA ARG A 10 11.31 16.03 0.52
C ARG A 10 10.79 14.73 1.10
N PHE A 11 11.32 13.62 0.60
CA PHE A 11 11.00 12.28 1.05
C PHE A 11 12.20 11.56 1.62
N SER A 12 11.95 10.52 2.40
CA SER A 12 12.93 9.54 2.84
C SER A 12 12.54 8.16 2.34
N ALA A 13 13.36 7.55 1.49
CA ALA A 13 13.23 6.14 1.15
C ALA A 13 13.71 5.28 2.33
N ARG A 14 12.84 4.37 2.78
CA ARG A 14 13.05 3.53 3.95
C ARG A 14 13.31 2.07 3.56
N ALA A 15 14.03 1.35 4.39
CA ALA A 15 14.32 -0.08 4.16
C ALA A 15 13.07 -0.98 4.28
N ASP A 16 12.03 -0.49 4.95
CA ASP A 16 10.73 -1.16 5.10
C ASP A 16 9.83 -1.04 3.86
N ARG A 17 10.38 -0.56 2.73
CA ARG A 17 9.70 -0.37 1.45
C ARG A 17 8.62 0.73 1.49
N THR A 18 8.74 1.68 2.40
CA THR A 18 7.90 2.86 2.43
C THR A 18 8.66 4.10 2.02
N LEU A 19 7.94 5.09 1.49
CA LEU A 19 8.43 6.43 1.23
C LEU A 19 7.82 7.36 2.30
N TRP A 20 8.67 7.99 3.09
CA TRP A 20 8.27 8.85 4.20
C TRP A 20 8.32 10.32 3.81
N HIS A 21 7.24 11.05 4.02
CA HIS A 21 7.17 12.50 3.87
C HIS A 21 7.01 13.16 5.26
N PRO A 22 8.09 13.73 5.82
CA PRO A 22 8.10 14.21 7.21
C PRO A 22 7.17 15.40 7.45
N ASP A 23 7.10 16.35 6.53
CA ASP A 23 6.34 17.59 6.72
C ASP A 23 4.83 17.36 6.88
N SER A 24 4.27 16.35 6.22
CA SER A 24 2.86 15.94 6.37
C SER A 24 2.68 14.71 7.26
N ARG A 25 3.75 14.13 7.78
CA ARG A 25 3.72 12.88 8.55
C ARG A 25 2.98 11.77 7.81
N THR A 26 3.31 11.61 6.53
CA THR A 26 2.66 10.68 5.62
C THR A 26 3.62 9.59 5.16
N LEU A 27 3.20 8.33 5.24
CA LEU A 27 3.85 7.19 4.60
C LEU A 27 3.15 6.88 3.28
N LEU A 28 3.91 6.63 2.22
CA LEU A 28 3.42 6.11 0.96
C LEU A 28 4.03 4.74 0.70
N LEU A 29 3.22 3.83 0.21
CA LEU A 29 3.62 2.48 -0.22
C LEU A 29 2.66 2.00 -1.31
N SER A 30 2.96 0.84 -1.92
CA SER A 30 2.11 0.19 -2.91
C SER A 30 2.14 -1.33 -2.75
N ASP A 31 1.26 -2.02 -3.47
CA ASP A 31 1.36 -3.46 -3.73
C ASP A 31 1.42 -4.32 -2.45
N LEU A 32 0.54 -4.03 -1.47
CA LEU A 32 0.40 -4.84 -0.25
C LEU A 32 -0.13 -6.24 -0.54
N HIS A 33 -0.97 -6.37 -1.56
CA HIS A 33 -1.54 -7.64 -2.02
C HIS A 33 -2.10 -8.50 -0.88
N LEU A 34 -2.90 -7.92 0.01
CA LEU A 34 -3.56 -8.66 1.09
C LEU A 34 -4.30 -9.88 0.54
N GLY A 35 -4.15 -11.02 1.20
CA GLY A 35 -4.73 -12.29 0.79
C GLY A 35 -3.92 -13.09 -0.24
N LYS A 36 -2.77 -12.59 -0.73
CA LYS A 36 -1.96 -13.25 -1.77
C LYS A 36 -1.57 -14.68 -1.40
N GLY A 37 -1.04 -14.88 -0.18
CA GLY A 37 -0.62 -16.20 0.28
C GLY A 37 -1.78 -17.19 0.39
N ALA A 38 -2.93 -16.75 0.88
CA ALA A 38 -4.13 -17.57 0.98
C ALA A 38 -4.65 -17.97 -0.42
N HIS A 39 -4.70 -17.03 -1.34
CA HIS A 39 -5.11 -17.28 -2.72
C HIS A 39 -4.21 -18.33 -3.41
N PHE A 40 -2.89 -18.24 -3.26
CA PHE A 40 -1.96 -19.21 -3.82
C PHE A 40 -2.15 -20.61 -3.23
N ARG A 41 -2.33 -20.73 -1.90
CA ARG A 41 -2.61 -22.03 -1.26
C ARG A 41 -3.93 -22.64 -1.72
N GLN A 42 -4.98 -21.82 -1.86
CA GLN A 42 -6.27 -22.27 -2.42
C GLN A 42 -6.12 -22.78 -3.87
N SER A 43 -5.19 -22.22 -4.63
CA SER A 43 -4.85 -22.62 -6.00
C SER A 43 -3.86 -23.82 -6.05
N GLY A 44 -3.54 -24.44 -4.89
CA GLY A 44 -2.64 -25.58 -4.82
C GLY A 44 -1.14 -25.23 -4.90
N ILE A 45 -0.79 -23.96 -4.83
CA ILE A 45 0.61 -23.50 -4.83
C ILE A 45 1.10 -23.44 -3.38
N PRO A 46 2.13 -24.24 -3.00
CA PRO A 46 2.64 -24.24 -1.63
C PRO A 46 3.46 -22.97 -1.38
N VAL A 47 2.87 -22.05 -0.62
CA VAL A 47 3.55 -20.86 -0.12
C VAL A 47 3.57 -20.86 1.40
N PRO A 48 4.67 -20.43 2.05
CA PRO A 48 4.73 -20.34 3.51
C PRO A 48 3.63 -19.46 4.08
N ASP A 49 3.23 -19.78 5.32
CA ASP A 49 2.36 -18.91 6.09
C ASP A 49 3.15 -17.71 6.65
N GLY A 50 2.45 -16.62 6.95
CA GLY A 50 3.02 -15.47 7.69
C GLY A 50 3.39 -14.27 6.85
N GLY A 51 3.66 -14.39 5.55
CA GLY A 51 4.11 -13.26 4.72
C GLY A 51 3.21 -12.01 4.79
N GLU A 52 1.90 -12.19 4.80
CA GLU A 52 0.92 -11.10 4.95
C GLU A 52 1.00 -10.45 6.34
N THR A 53 1.15 -11.27 7.38
CA THR A 53 1.34 -10.78 8.76
C THR A 53 2.65 -9.98 8.87
N ASP A 54 3.70 -10.42 8.21
CA ASP A 54 4.99 -9.72 8.18
C ASP A 54 4.89 -8.37 7.48
N ASP A 55 4.14 -8.27 6.38
CA ASP A 55 3.92 -7.00 5.67
C ASP A 55 3.12 -6.01 6.52
N LEU A 56 2.05 -6.45 7.20
CA LEU A 56 1.27 -5.60 8.10
C LEU A 56 2.06 -5.22 9.36
N ASN A 57 2.88 -6.10 9.92
CA ASN A 57 3.78 -5.77 11.03
C ASN A 57 4.84 -4.75 10.61
N ARG A 58 5.39 -4.88 9.41
CA ARG A 58 6.34 -3.91 8.84
C ARG A 58 5.71 -2.54 8.70
N LEU A 59 4.47 -2.47 8.20
CA LEU A 59 3.70 -1.22 8.11
C LEU A 59 3.44 -0.62 9.49
N SER A 60 3.02 -1.43 10.47
CA SER A 60 2.79 -1.01 11.85
C SER A 60 4.06 -0.43 12.48
N ASN A 61 5.21 -1.08 12.30
CA ASN A 61 6.50 -0.59 12.78
C ASN A 61 6.87 0.73 12.11
N ALA A 62 6.70 0.85 10.78
CA ALA A 62 6.96 2.08 10.05
C ALA A 62 6.11 3.25 10.57
N ILE A 63 4.82 3.03 10.82
CA ILE A 63 3.92 4.02 11.41
C ILE A 63 4.42 4.47 12.79
N THR A 64 4.78 3.52 13.64
CA THR A 64 5.26 3.78 15.00
C THR A 64 6.57 4.56 14.99
N GLU A 65 7.56 4.13 14.22
CA GLU A 65 8.88 4.75 14.14
C GLU A 65 8.84 6.18 13.59
N THR A 66 7.96 6.42 12.61
CA THR A 66 7.83 7.74 11.98
C THR A 66 6.84 8.65 12.68
N ASN A 67 6.04 8.13 13.61
CA ASN A 67 4.85 8.80 14.14
C ASN A 67 3.94 9.32 13.02
N ALA A 68 3.75 8.54 11.97
CA ALA A 68 2.88 8.87 10.85
C ALA A 68 1.45 9.12 11.33
N THR A 69 0.76 10.04 10.68
CA THR A 69 -0.67 10.31 10.89
C THR A 69 -1.51 9.92 9.70
N SER A 70 -0.86 9.64 8.57
CA SER A 70 -1.51 9.27 7.31
C SER A 70 -0.68 8.23 6.58
N VAL A 71 -1.38 7.30 5.93
CA VAL A 71 -0.79 6.25 5.08
C VAL A 71 -1.51 6.26 3.74
N TRP A 72 -0.76 6.32 2.65
CA TRP A 72 -1.28 6.20 1.30
C TRP A 72 -0.80 4.91 0.64
N ILE A 73 -1.74 4.12 0.12
CA ILE A 73 -1.47 2.90 -0.64
C ILE A 73 -1.77 3.17 -2.10
N LEU A 74 -0.73 3.09 -2.93
CA LEU A 74 -0.79 3.44 -4.35
C LEU A 74 -1.10 2.21 -5.20
N GLY A 75 -2.27 1.62 -4.95
CA GLY A 75 -2.82 0.48 -5.64
C GLY A 75 -2.40 -0.89 -5.10
N ASP A 76 -3.12 -1.89 -5.61
CA ASP A 76 -2.95 -3.30 -5.30
C ASP A 76 -2.94 -3.59 -3.79
N LEU A 77 -3.94 -3.01 -3.09
CA LEU A 77 -4.20 -3.27 -1.67
C LEU A 77 -4.52 -4.75 -1.45
N PHE A 78 -5.35 -5.34 -2.32
CA PHE A 78 -5.72 -6.75 -2.28
C PHE A 78 -5.16 -7.53 -3.47
N HIS A 79 -4.91 -8.82 -3.28
CA HIS A 79 -4.43 -9.66 -4.38
C HIS A 79 -5.59 -10.15 -5.27
N HIS A 80 -6.66 -10.66 -4.66
CA HIS A 80 -7.83 -11.20 -5.35
C HIS A 80 -9.08 -11.06 -4.47
N PRO A 81 -9.80 -9.92 -4.55
CA PRO A 81 -10.95 -9.63 -3.69
C PRO A 81 -12.00 -10.76 -3.59
N PRO A 82 -12.36 -11.47 -4.69
CA PRO A 82 -13.33 -12.55 -4.60
C PRO A 82 -12.95 -13.74 -3.70
N SER A 83 -11.67 -13.90 -3.37
CA SER A 83 -11.20 -14.97 -2.48
C SER A 83 -11.04 -14.56 -1.01
N ILE A 84 -11.38 -13.32 -0.68
CA ILE A 84 -11.29 -12.79 0.68
C ILE A 84 -12.41 -13.40 1.54
N THR A 85 -12.02 -13.95 2.69
CA THR A 85 -12.95 -14.52 3.66
C THR A 85 -13.27 -13.52 4.78
N ASP A 86 -14.41 -13.70 5.46
CA ASP A 86 -14.79 -12.88 6.62
C ASP A 86 -13.71 -12.93 7.72
N ALA A 87 -13.13 -14.11 7.97
CA ALA A 87 -12.05 -14.27 8.94
C ALA A 87 -10.77 -13.48 8.58
N GLN A 88 -10.49 -13.27 7.31
CA GLN A 88 -9.39 -12.39 6.87
C GLN A 88 -9.76 -10.94 7.12
N MET A 89 -10.97 -10.54 6.75
CA MET A 89 -11.47 -9.18 6.99
C MET A 89 -11.43 -8.80 8.47
N ASP A 90 -11.87 -9.69 9.35
CA ASP A 90 -11.85 -9.47 10.80
C ASP A 90 -10.40 -9.27 11.32
N ARG A 91 -9.46 -10.10 10.86
CA ARG A 91 -8.04 -9.98 11.24
C ARG A 91 -7.45 -8.63 10.81
N TRP A 92 -7.66 -8.26 9.54
CA TRP A 92 -7.13 -7.00 9.01
C TRP A 92 -7.78 -5.79 9.70
N THR A 93 -9.10 -5.83 9.93
CA THR A 93 -9.81 -4.77 10.66
C THR A 93 -9.22 -4.59 12.05
N ASN A 94 -9.03 -5.68 12.80
CA ASN A 94 -8.47 -5.63 14.14
C ASN A 94 -7.03 -5.09 14.15
N GLN A 95 -6.22 -5.49 13.17
CA GLN A 95 -4.83 -5.06 13.05
C GLN A 95 -4.70 -3.58 12.65
N LEU A 96 -5.49 -3.12 11.68
CA LEU A 96 -5.43 -1.76 11.16
C LEU A 96 -6.11 -0.74 12.07
N SER A 97 -7.24 -1.07 12.70
CA SER A 97 -7.97 -0.15 13.59
C SER A 97 -7.17 0.30 14.81
N GLY A 98 -6.22 -0.54 15.26
CA GLY A 98 -5.30 -0.19 16.35
C GLY A 98 -4.27 0.89 16.02
N LEU A 99 -4.04 1.18 14.74
CA LEU A 99 -2.91 2.00 14.29
C LEU A 99 -3.18 3.52 14.30
N LYS A 100 -4.34 3.99 14.70
CA LYS A 100 -4.68 5.42 14.90
C LYS A 100 -4.15 6.39 13.83
N VAL A 101 -4.15 5.96 12.56
CA VAL A 101 -3.75 6.73 11.38
C VAL A 101 -4.89 6.79 10.37
N GLN A 102 -4.87 7.77 9.50
CA GLN A 102 -5.79 7.82 8.36
C GLN A 102 -5.22 6.99 7.22
N PHE A 103 -5.99 6.02 6.76
CA PHE A 103 -5.63 5.22 5.60
C PHE A 103 -6.31 5.75 4.34
N HIS A 104 -5.51 5.94 3.29
CA HIS A 104 -5.93 6.36 1.96
C HIS A 104 -5.50 5.30 0.95
N VAL A 105 -6.31 5.05 -0.06
CA VAL A 105 -5.99 4.10 -1.13
C VAL A 105 -6.41 4.62 -2.49
N ILE A 106 -5.55 4.44 -3.47
CA ILE A 106 -5.88 4.44 -4.89
C ILE A 106 -6.01 2.98 -5.29
N LEU A 107 -7.14 2.56 -5.85
CA LEU A 107 -7.34 1.16 -6.21
C LEU A 107 -6.57 0.81 -7.48
N GLY A 108 -5.82 -0.29 -7.43
CA GLY A 108 -5.05 -0.82 -8.56
C GLY A 108 -5.82 -1.84 -9.40
N ASN A 109 -5.13 -2.44 -10.36
CA ASN A 109 -5.75 -3.41 -11.27
C ASN A 109 -6.12 -4.73 -10.57
N HIS A 110 -5.46 -5.11 -9.49
CA HIS A 110 -5.83 -6.25 -8.64
C HIS A 110 -7.03 -5.95 -7.75
N ASP A 111 -7.33 -4.69 -7.49
CA ASP A 111 -8.40 -4.25 -6.59
C ASP A 111 -9.79 -4.19 -7.27
N ARG A 112 -9.96 -4.84 -8.42
CA ARG A 112 -11.28 -4.88 -9.07
C ARG A 112 -12.32 -5.43 -8.11
N ASN A 113 -13.42 -4.66 -7.93
CA ASN A 113 -14.49 -4.94 -6.96
C ASN A 113 -14.06 -4.87 -5.48
N ALA A 114 -12.91 -4.29 -5.16
CA ALA A 114 -12.41 -4.17 -3.79
C ALA A 114 -13.03 -3.03 -2.98
N HIS A 115 -13.78 -2.13 -3.63
CA HIS A 115 -14.35 -0.95 -2.99
C HIS A 115 -15.10 -1.26 -1.66
N PRO A 116 -15.98 -2.27 -1.57
CA PRO A 116 -16.64 -2.60 -0.31
C PRO A 116 -15.66 -3.05 0.78
N PHE A 117 -14.66 -3.85 0.43
CA PHE A 117 -13.65 -4.34 1.38
C PHE A 117 -12.77 -3.20 1.91
N ALA A 118 -12.29 -2.32 1.02
CA ALA A 118 -11.51 -1.16 1.42
C ALA A 118 -12.30 -0.23 2.34
N THR A 119 -13.58 0.02 2.04
CA THR A 119 -14.47 0.81 2.89
C THR A 119 -14.68 0.17 4.26
N THR A 120 -14.89 -1.14 4.32
CA THR A 120 -15.04 -1.89 5.58
C THR A 120 -13.79 -1.81 6.44
N LEU A 121 -12.59 -1.80 5.84
CA LEU A 121 -11.32 -1.60 6.55
C LEU A 121 -11.07 -0.15 6.96
N GLY A 122 -11.96 0.80 6.63
CA GLY A 122 -11.84 2.20 7.00
C GLY A 122 -10.93 3.02 6.09
N PHE A 123 -10.67 2.58 4.86
CA PHE A 123 -9.87 3.32 3.89
C PHE A 123 -10.67 4.43 3.22
N HIS A 124 -10.06 5.59 3.07
CA HIS A 124 -10.52 6.64 2.17
C HIS A 124 -10.06 6.31 0.74
N ILE A 125 -11.03 6.04 -0.14
CA ILE A 125 -10.74 5.65 -1.53
C ILE A 125 -10.68 6.90 -2.39
N HIS A 126 -9.62 6.99 -3.20
CA HIS A 126 -9.36 8.13 -4.09
C HIS A 126 -9.36 7.69 -5.56
N PRO A 127 -9.71 8.61 -6.48
CA PRO A 127 -9.60 8.35 -7.91
C PRO A 127 -8.12 8.23 -8.34
N GLU A 128 -7.88 7.60 -9.47
CA GLU A 128 -6.57 7.57 -10.13
C GLU A 128 -6.60 8.49 -11.36
N PRO A 129 -5.66 9.43 -11.50
CA PRO A 129 -4.70 9.87 -10.47
C PRO A 129 -5.34 10.80 -9.43
N THR A 130 -4.68 10.97 -8.29
CA THR A 130 -5.06 11.95 -7.27
C THR A 130 -3.93 12.96 -7.07
N LEU A 131 -4.25 14.25 -7.12
CA LEU A 131 -3.27 15.30 -6.81
C LEU A 131 -3.08 15.44 -5.30
N TRP A 132 -1.85 15.26 -4.85
CA TRP A 132 -1.43 15.39 -3.46
C TRP A 132 -0.20 16.28 -3.37
N ARG A 133 -0.33 17.47 -2.75
CA ARG A 133 0.76 18.44 -2.52
C ARG A 133 1.57 18.79 -3.78
N GLY A 134 0.91 18.91 -4.93
CA GLY A 134 1.56 19.21 -6.20
C GLY A 134 2.15 18.00 -6.93
N ILE A 135 2.03 16.80 -6.38
CA ILE A 135 2.47 15.54 -6.97
C ILE A 135 1.24 14.70 -7.31
N GLU A 136 1.21 14.07 -8.46
CA GLU A 136 0.22 13.04 -8.75
C GLU A 136 0.58 11.72 -8.04
N LEU A 137 -0.38 11.19 -7.31
CA LEU A 137 -0.34 9.83 -6.79
C LEU A 137 -1.19 8.94 -7.69
N ALA A 138 -0.65 7.80 -8.10
CA ALA A 138 -1.31 6.87 -9.00
C ALA A 138 -0.92 5.42 -8.69
N HIS A 139 -1.68 4.45 -9.21
CA HIS A 139 -1.21 3.07 -9.28
C HIS A 139 -0.32 2.87 -10.50
N HIS A 140 -0.78 3.32 -11.68
CA HIS A 140 -0.03 3.16 -12.93
C HIS A 140 0.96 4.30 -13.17
N PRO A 141 2.19 3.99 -13.61
CA PRO A 141 3.21 5.01 -13.90
C PRO A 141 2.98 5.76 -15.21
N ASP A 142 1.86 5.50 -15.89
CA ASP A 142 1.55 6.01 -17.22
C ASP A 142 1.51 7.54 -17.27
N HIS A 143 1.78 8.06 -18.44
CA HIS A 143 2.10 9.43 -18.79
C HIS A 143 1.13 10.53 -18.32
N GLY A 144 1.65 11.65 -17.89
CA GLY A 144 0.80 12.83 -17.66
C GLY A 144 1.46 13.98 -16.95
N PHE A 145 1.82 13.90 -15.72
CA PHE A 145 2.31 15.02 -14.93
C PHE A 145 3.84 15.01 -14.78
N GLU A 146 4.46 16.19 -14.64
CA GLU A 146 5.91 16.30 -14.45
C GLU A 146 6.40 15.61 -13.17
N ALA A 147 5.53 15.54 -12.13
CA ALA A 147 5.84 14.89 -10.86
C ALA A 147 4.75 13.86 -10.50
N ARG A 148 5.07 12.58 -10.62
CA ARG A 148 4.18 11.46 -10.26
C ARG A 148 4.90 10.43 -9.41
N ILE A 149 4.23 9.92 -8.38
CA ILE A 149 4.63 8.75 -7.62
C ILE A 149 3.61 7.64 -7.90
N ALA A 150 4.09 6.49 -8.35
CA ALA A 150 3.22 5.37 -8.70
C ALA A 150 3.73 4.04 -8.13
N GLY A 151 2.80 3.08 -7.98
CA GLY A 151 3.06 1.68 -7.71
C GLY A 151 3.24 0.86 -8.99
N HIS A 152 2.69 -0.36 -9.03
CA HIS A 152 2.56 -1.27 -10.18
C HIS A 152 3.87 -1.82 -10.76
N VAL A 153 4.95 -1.05 -10.81
CA VAL A 153 6.23 -1.50 -11.35
C VAL A 153 7.00 -2.25 -10.29
N HIS A 154 7.05 -3.58 -10.41
CA HIS A 154 7.88 -4.43 -9.56
C HIS A 154 9.30 -4.47 -10.11
N PRO A 155 10.31 -3.85 -9.45
CA PRO A 155 11.68 -3.92 -9.93
C PRO A 155 12.18 -5.35 -9.93
N GLN A 156 12.74 -5.80 -11.07
CA GLN A 156 13.33 -7.12 -11.24
C GLN A 156 14.81 -6.98 -11.52
N ILE A 157 15.62 -7.86 -10.92
CA ILE A 157 17.04 -8.01 -11.24
C ILE A 157 17.23 -9.40 -11.82
N GLU A 158 17.64 -9.46 -13.09
CA GLU A 158 18.06 -10.71 -13.72
C GLU A 158 19.57 -10.91 -13.51
N PHE A 159 19.94 -12.01 -12.88
CA PHE A 159 21.33 -12.45 -12.81
C PHE A 159 21.60 -13.33 -14.04
N LYS A 160 22.51 -12.89 -14.90
CA LYS A 160 23.03 -13.68 -16.04
C LYS A 160 24.20 -14.54 -15.59
#